data_9add62861226c5894c9d78896e5db289
#
_entry.id   9add62861226c5894c9d78896e5db289
#
_cell.length_a   1.000
_cell.length_b   1.000
_cell.length_c   1.000
_cell.angle_alpha   90.00
_cell.angle_beta   90.00
_cell.angle_gamma   90.00
#
_symmetry.space_group_name_H-M   'P 1'
#
loop_
_entity.id
_entity.type
_entity.pdbx_description
1 polymer ?
#
loop_
_entity_poly.entity_id
_entity_poly.type
_entity_poly.pdbx_seq_one_letter_code
_entity_poly.pdbx_strand_id
1 'polypeptide(L)'
;IVRRQVVQTAATMQIPAYTTIFPGGDTSGVFNFEYRIPIFGPVTLAPFFDAGMNRITRASQLGLNQDRVNQLNGLFPQSDFKARAIIAGATQAFRTSTGLELQVIMPVVNAPFRLYWAYNPNIVQTYLQPPVVADRSYFPNDVTYNQAVAQFGQSYPYFERHSTFRFTIGRTF
;
A
#
# COMPACT_ATOMS: atom_id res chain seq x y z
N ILE A 1 61.63 -5.88 3.60
CA ILE A 1 60.53 -6.28 2.68
C ILE A 1 59.33 -5.45 3.08
N VAL A 2 59.04 -4.38 2.31
CA VAL A 2 57.84 -3.53 2.53
C VAL A 2 56.68 -4.23 1.85
N ARG A 3 55.73 -4.80 2.68
CA ARG A 3 54.44 -5.29 2.17
C ARG A 3 53.57 -4.07 1.86
N ARG A 4 53.32 -3.82 0.58
CA ARG A 4 52.27 -2.89 0.17
C ARG A 4 50.92 -3.51 0.48
N GLN A 5 50.25 -2.99 1.51
CA GLN A 5 48.85 -3.32 1.77
C GLN A 5 48.00 -2.50 0.82
N VAL A 6 47.44 -3.13 -0.20
CA VAL A 6 46.45 -2.47 -1.08
C VAL A 6 45.13 -2.47 -0.30
N VAL A 7 44.80 -1.32 0.30
CA VAL A 7 43.46 -1.09 0.86
C VAL A 7 42.54 -0.83 -0.33
N GLN A 8 41.75 -1.79 -0.72
CA GLN A 8 40.62 -1.59 -1.64
C GLN A 8 39.57 -0.82 -0.89
N THR A 9 39.47 0.47 -1.14
CA THR A 9 38.32 1.28 -0.72
C THR A 9 37.19 0.93 -1.67
N ALA A 10 36.12 0.31 -1.14
CA ALA A 10 34.92 0.06 -1.91
C ALA A 10 34.33 1.41 -2.37
N ALA A 11 34.33 1.66 -3.67
CA ALA A 11 33.67 2.83 -4.23
C ALA A 11 32.15 2.63 -4.10
N THR A 12 31.49 3.52 -3.37
CA THR A 12 30.02 3.54 -3.29
C THR A 12 29.47 4.42 -4.40
N MET A 13 28.44 3.91 -5.09
CA MET A 13 27.72 4.64 -6.13
C MET A 13 26.29 4.93 -5.68
N GLN A 14 25.83 6.15 -5.95
CA GLN A 14 24.44 6.53 -5.72
C GLN A 14 23.58 6.09 -6.91
N ILE A 15 22.55 5.29 -6.64
CA ILE A 15 21.59 4.85 -7.65
C ILE A 15 20.26 5.52 -7.35
N PRO A 16 19.71 6.31 -8.30
CA PRO A 16 18.38 6.89 -8.14
C PRO A 16 17.32 5.82 -8.21
N ALA A 17 16.40 5.83 -7.24
CA ALA A 17 15.29 4.90 -7.15
C ALA A 17 13.99 5.62 -6.80
N TYR A 18 12.85 5.07 -7.26
CA TYR A 18 11.53 5.52 -6.84
C TYR A 18 11.15 4.86 -5.51
N THR A 19 10.43 5.59 -4.69
CA THR A 19 9.88 5.07 -3.43
C THR A 19 8.37 4.95 -3.55
N THR A 20 7.82 3.83 -3.10
CA THR A 20 6.37 3.65 -3.02
C THR A 20 5.81 4.38 -1.81
N ILE A 21 4.83 5.26 -2.04
CA ILE A 21 4.10 5.98 -1.00
C ILE A 21 2.60 5.77 -1.15
N PHE A 22 1.85 5.88 -0.05
CA PHE A 22 0.40 5.74 0.01
C PHE A 22 -0.24 7.05 0.50
N PRO A 23 -0.37 8.07 -0.36
CA PRO A 23 -0.87 9.38 0.04
C PRO A 23 -2.39 9.40 0.25
N GLY A 24 -3.09 8.33 -0.08
CA GLY A 24 -4.55 8.31 -0.19
C GLY A 24 -5.04 8.79 -1.56
N GLY A 25 -6.35 9.02 -1.68
CA GLY A 25 -6.97 9.54 -2.90
C GLY A 25 -7.53 10.95 -2.71
N ASP A 26 -7.71 11.65 -3.80
CA ASP A 26 -8.42 12.94 -3.87
C ASP A 26 -9.93 12.77 -4.02
N THR A 27 -10.37 11.58 -4.39
CA THR A 27 -11.77 11.24 -4.60
C THR A 27 -12.09 9.91 -3.93
N SER A 28 -13.05 9.93 -3.02
CA SER A 28 -13.54 8.72 -2.34
C SER A 28 -15.06 8.64 -2.42
N GLY A 29 -15.56 7.42 -2.56
CA GLY A 29 -16.97 7.12 -2.47
C GLY A 29 -17.16 5.87 -1.64
N VAL A 30 -18.10 5.90 -0.68
CA VAL A 30 -18.41 4.78 0.20
C VAL A 30 -19.92 4.58 0.24
N PHE A 31 -20.33 3.34 0.10
CA PHE A 31 -21.72 2.91 0.26
C PHE A 31 -21.74 1.82 1.33
N ASN A 32 -22.61 1.98 2.34
CA ASN A 32 -22.82 1.03 3.41
C ASN A 32 -24.30 0.66 3.45
N PHE A 33 -24.57 -0.62 3.53
CA PHE A 33 -25.93 -1.16 3.73
C PHE A 33 -25.87 -2.16 4.87
N GLU A 34 -26.76 -2.01 5.84
CA GLU A 34 -26.91 -2.91 6.98
C GLU A 34 -28.41 -3.12 7.26
N TYR A 35 -28.81 -4.37 7.46
CA TYR A 35 -30.16 -4.72 7.82
C TYR A 35 -30.18 -5.45 9.17
N ARG A 36 -30.81 -4.86 10.19
CA ARG A 36 -30.84 -5.38 11.55
C ARG A 36 -32.07 -6.21 11.80
N ILE A 37 -31.88 -7.48 12.17
CA ILE A 37 -32.93 -8.46 12.45
C ILE A 37 -32.87 -8.79 13.94
N PRO A 38 -33.82 -8.36 14.76
CA PRO A 38 -33.91 -8.82 16.14
C PRO A 38 -34.26 -10.32 16.14
N ILE A 39 -33.41 -11.13 16.78
CA ILE A 39 -33.65 -12.60 16.85
C ILE A 39 -34.42 -12.96 18.11
N PHE A 40 -33.87 -12.66 19.28
CA PHE A 40 -34.54 -12.83 20.57
C PHE A 40 -33.85 -11.96 21.64
N GLY A 41 -34.64 -11.38 22.53
CA GLY A 41 -34.15 -10.57 23.66
C GLY A 41 -33.11 -9.54 23.21
N PRO A 42 -31.90 -9.56 23.80
CA PRO A 42 -30.85 -8.58 23.49
C PRO A 42 -30.01 -8.94 22.25
N VAL A 43 -30.40 -9.95 21.47
CA VAL A 43 -29.62 -10.47 20.33
C VAL A 43 -30.14 -9.93 19.01
N THR A 44 -29.29 -9.32 18.24
CA THR A 44 -29.57 -8.80 16.90
C THR A 44 -28.57 -9.38 15.90
N LEU A 45 -29.04 -9.85 14.76
CA LEU A 45 -28.23 -10.25 13.61
C LEU A 45 -28.31 -9.16 12.55
N ALA A 46 -27.16 -8.76 12.02
CA ALA A 46 -27.09 -7.73 11.00
C ALA A 46 -26.25 -8.20 9.80
N PRO A 47 -26.88 -8.68 8.71
CA PRO A 47 -26.21 -8.77 7.44
C PRO A 47 -25.86 -7.38 6.93
N PHE A 48 -24.66 -7.24 6.36
CA PHE A 48 -24.18 -5.98 5.82
C PHE A 48 -23.52 -6.14 4.45
N PHE A 49 -23.51 -5.05 3.71
CA PHE A 49 -22.80 -4.93 2.46
C PHE A 49 -22.17 -3.53 2.40
N ASP A 50 -20.85 -3.50 2.22
CA ASP A 50 -20.07 -2.28 2.06
C ASP A 50 -19.46 -2.27 0.67
N ALA A 51 -19.45 -1.11 0.05
CA ALA A 51 -18.80 -0.89 -1.22
C ALA A 51 -18.09 0.46 -1.21
N GLY A 52 -16.89 0.53 -1.77
CA GLY A 52 -16.14 1.76 -1.76
C GLY A 52 -15.02 1.82 -2.78
N MET A 53 -14.62 3.03 -3.07
CA MET A 53 -13.43 3.31 -3.86
C MET A 53 -12.71 4.53 -3.30
N ASN A 54 -11.40 4.52 -3.46
CA ASN A 54 -10.55 5.66 -3.17
C ASN A 54 -9.57 5.81 -4.35
N ARG A 55 -9.66 6.91 -5.09
CA ARG A 55 -8.93 7.10 -6.35
C ARG A 55 -8.23 8.44 -6.38
N ILE A 56 -7.15 8.49 -7.13
CA ILE A 56 -6.48 9.72 -7.52
C ILE A 56 -6.98 10.11 -8.91
N THR A 57 -7.85 11.10 -8.99
CA THR A 57 -8.41 11.59 -10.25
C THR A 57 -7.58 12.71 -10.85
N ARG A 58 -6.88 13.48 -10.00
CA ARG A 58 -6.04 14.60 -10.39
C ARG A 58 -4.57 14.28 -10.23
N ALA A 59 -4.06 13.41 -11.10
CA ALA A 59 -2.65 13.01 -11.10
C ALA A 59 -1.66 14.19 -11.17
N SER A 60 -2.08 15.34 -11.72
CA SER A 60 -1.28 16.56 -11.78
C SER A 60 -0.97 17.17 -10.41
N GLN A 61 -1.81 16.90 -9.39
CA GLN A 61 -1.59 17.35 -8.01
C GLN A 61 -0.51 16.55 -7.28
N LEU A 62 -0.14 15.38 -7.80
CA LEU A 62 0.96 14.57 -7.30
C LEU A 62 2.30 14.94 -7.94
N GLY A 63 2.43 16.14 -8.45
CA GLY A 63 3.67 16.61 -9.05
C GLY A 63 4.83 16.58 -8.05
N LEU A 64 5.95 16.05 -8.50
CA LEU A 64 7.22 16.18 -7.78
C LEU A 64 7.74 17.62 -7.93
N ASN A 65 8.53 18.08 -6.96
CA ASN A 65 9.17 19.39 -7.06
C ASN A 65 10.06 19.43 -8.31
N GLN A 66 9.77 20.35 -9.25
CA GLN A 66 10.44 20.45 -10.53
C GLN A 66 11.94 20.74 -10.37
N ASP A 67 12.32 21.57 -9.39
CA ASP A 67 13.73 21.90 -9.15
C ASP A 67 14.50 20.65 -8.71
N ARG A 68 13.88 19.81 -7.88
CA ARG A 68 14.48 18.55 -7.45
C ARG A 68 14.61 17.55 -8.61
N VAL A 69 13.61 17.49 -9.48
CA VAL A 69 13.67 16.66 -10.70
C VAL A 69 14.78 17.13 -11.63
N ASN A 70 14.90 18.43 -11.86
CA ASN A 70 15.96 19.02 -12.68
C ASN A 70 17.36 18.75 -12.09
N GLN A 71 17.50 18.87 -10.77
CA GLN A 71 18.75 18.55 -10.07
C GLN A 71 19.13 17.08 -10.24
N LEU A 72 18.17 16.16 -10.07
CA LEU A 72 18.41 14.72 -10.23
C LEU A 72 18.75 14.37 -11.68
N ASN A 73 18.08 14.97 -12.67
CA ASN A 73 18.38 14.78 -14.07
C ASN A 73 19.74 15.39 -14.48
N GLY A 74 20.16 16.45 -13.80
CA GLY A 74 21.51 17.00 -13.97
C GLY A 74 22.61 16.07 -13.45
N LEU A 75 22.34 15.39 -12.32
CA LEU A 75 23.28 14.42 -11.73
C LEU A 75 23.26 13.06 -12.45
N PHE A 76 22.10 12.67 -12.98
CA PHE A 76 21.85 11.37 -13.63
C PHE A 76 21.09 11.58 -14.95
N PRO A 77 21.73 12.10 -16.01
CA PRO A 77 21.04 12.49 -17.26
C PRO A 77 20.27 11.36 -17.94
N GLN A 78 20.75 10.13 -17.82
CA GLN A 78 20.11 8.94 -18.41
C GLN A 78 18.85 8.50 -17.68
N SER A 79 18.57 9.03 -16.49
CA SER A 79 17.40 8.67 -15.70
C SER A 79 16.12 9.26 -16.25
N ASP A 80 16.19 10.41 -16.92
CA ASP A 80 15.05 11.15 -17.49
C ASP A 80 13.83 11.18 -16.55
N PHE A 81 14.08 11.53 -15.28
CA PHE A 81 13.00 11.62 -14.28
C PHE A 81 11.99 12.66 -14.71
N LYS A 82 10.73 12.28 -14.65
CA LYS A 82 9.60 13.16 -14.95
C LYS A 82 9.01 13.68 -13.65
N ALA A 83 8.56 14.94 -13.69
CA ALA A 83 7.89 15.57 -12.52
C ALA A 83 6.49 15.00 -12.24
N ARG A 84 6.13 13.87 -12.84
CA ARG A 84 4.84 13.22 -12.70
C ARG A 84 4.99 11.92 -11.92
N ALA A 85 4.16 11.74 -10.88
CA ALA A 85 4.11 10.50 -10.13
C ALA A 85 3.55 9.35 -10.98
N ILE A 86 4.09 8.15 -10.77
CA ILE A 86 3.58 6.92 -11.38
C ILE A 86 2.53 6.34 -10.44
N ILE A 87 1.30 6.20 -10.91
CA ILE A 87 0.18 5.69 -10.12
C ILE A 87 0.02 4.19 -10.38
N ALA A 88 0.04 3.39 -9.31
CA ALA A 88 -0.27 1.97 -9.37
C ALA A 88 -1.79 1.76 -9.44
N GLY A 89 -2.34 1.59 -10.65
CA GLY A 89 -3.78 1.51 -10.90
C GLY A 89 -4.50 0.38 -10.15
N ALA A 90 -3.81 -0.72 -9.88
CA ALA A 90 -4.37 -1.85 -9.14
C ALA A 90 -4.80 -1.48 -7.70
N THR A 91 -4.14 -0.48 -7.08
CA THR A 91 -4.49 -0.03 -5.73
C THR A 91 -5.75 0.85 -5.68
N GLN A 92 -6.24 1.31 -6.84
CA GLN A 92 -7.41 2.18 -6.97
C GLN A 92 -8.68 1.40 -7.38
N ALA A 93 -8.66 0.09 -7.28
CA ALA A 93 -9.78 -0.76 -7.64
C ALA A 93 -10.96 -0.55 -6.67
N PHE A 94 -12.16 -0.73 -7.20
CA PHE A 94 -13.38 -0.76 -6.41
C PHE A 94 -13.35 -1.95 -5.42
N ARG A 95 -13.70 -1.70 -4.16
CA ARG A 95 -13.72 -2.68 -3.08
C ARG A 95 -15.13 -2.96 -2.66
N THR A 96 -15.41 -4.21 -2.38
CA THR A 96 -16.68 -4.63 -1.78
C THR A 96 -16.42 -5.55 -0.61
N SER A 97 -17.28 -5.47 0.40
CA SER A 97 -17.26 -6.37 1.55
C SER A 97 -18.70 -6.74 1.89
N THR A 98 -18.93 -7.98 2.22
CA THR A 98 -20.24 -8.46 2.71
C THR A 98 -20.01 -9.37 3.90
N GLY A 99 -21.00 -9.45 4.78
CA GLY A 99 -20.85 -10.30 5.95
C GLY A 99 -22.03 -10.28 6.89
N LEU A 100 -21.79 -10.80 8.08
CA LEU A 100 -22.76 -10.90 9.15
C LEU A 100 -22.16 -10.33 10.45
N GLU A 101 -22.94 -9.51 11.13
CA GLU A 101 -22.64 -9.03 12.48
C GLU A 101 -23.68 -9.62 13.44
N LEU A 102 -23.21 -10.22 14.53
CA LEU A 102 -24.03 -10.62 15.68
C LEU A 102 -23.79 -9.63 16.80
N GLN A 103 -24.82 -8.93 17.21
CA GLN A 103 -24.77 -7.98 18.32
C GLN A 103 -25.58 -8.54 19.49
N VAL A 104 -24.95 -8.55 20.68
CA VAL A 104 -25.60 -8.95 21.94
C VAL A 104 -25.43 -7.83 22.96
N ILE A 105 -26.50 -7.26 23.44
CA ILE A 105 -26.46 -6.26 24.52
C ILE A 105 -26.39 -7.01 25.84
N MET A 106 -25.27 -6.87 26.55
CA MET A 106 -25.10 -7.50 27.86
C MET A 106 -25.79 -6.66 28.94
N PRO A 107 -26.86 -7.16 29.59
CA PRO A 107 -27.68 -6.35 30.51
C PRO A 107 -26.91 -5.92 31.77
N VAL A 108 -25.92 -6.69 32.22
CA VAL A 108 -25.14 -6.40 33.42
C VAL A 108 -24.17 -5.23 33.23
N VAL A 109 -23.56 -5.11 32.05
CA VAL A 109 -22.50 -4.13 31.75
C VAL A 109 -23.03 -2.98 30.88
N ASN A 110 -24.25 -3.13 30.38
CA ASN A 110 -24.89 -2.23 29.40
C ASN A 110 -23.94 -1.88 28.21
N ALA A 111 -23.20 -2.91 27.76
CA ALA A 111 -22.25 -2.78 26.68
C ALA A 111 -22.62 -3.76 25.56
N PRO A 112 -22.60 -3.30 24.29
CA PRO A 112 -22.79 -4.20 23.16
C PRO A 112 -21.53 -5.05 22.94
N PHE A 113 -21.72 -6.35 22.91
CA PHE A 113 -20.79 -7.32 22.38
C PHE A 113 -21.10 -7.52 20.91
N ARG A 114 -20.11 -7.29 20.03
CA ARG A 114 -20.28 -7.45 18.59
C ARG A 114 -19.28 -8.45 18.06
N LEU A 115 -19.80 -9.40 17.31
CA LEU A 115 -19.04 -10.41 16.61
C LEU A 115 -19.34 -10.25 15.13
N TYR A 116 -18.34 -9.97 14.30
CA TYR A 116 -18.58 -9.87 12.88
C TYR A 116 -17.61 -10.70 12.05
N TRP A 117 -18.14 -11.25 10.98
CA TRP A 117 -17.42 -11.92 9.94
C TRP A 117 -17.68 -11.19 8.62
N ALA A 118 -16.59 -10.79 7.96
CA ALA A 118 -16.64 -10.09 6.69
C ALA A 118 -15.90 -10.87 5.62
N TYR A 119 -16.44 -10.86 4.41
CA TYR A 119 -15.85 -11.46 3.24
C TYR A 119 -15.68 -10.43 2.13
N ASN A 120 -14.47 -10.34 1.57
CA ASN A 120 -14.08 -9.48 0.46
C ASN A 120 -14.00 -10.29 -0.82
N PRO A 121 -14.96 -10.19 -1.76
CA PRO A 121 -14.88 -10.87 -3.04
C PRO A 121 -13.81 -10.26 -3.96
N ASN A 122 -13.59 -8.94 -3.88
CA ASN A 122 -12.71 -8.17 -4.75
C ASN A 122 -11.42 -7.78 -4.02
N ILE A 123 -10.56 -8.76 -3.74
CA ILE A 123 -9.25 -8.51 -3.16
C ILE A 123 -8.25 -8.05 -4.23
N VAL A 124 -7.29 -7.24 -3.80
CA VAL A 124 -6.09 -6.95 -4.58
C VAL A 124 -4.94 -7.78 -4.07
N GLN A 125 -4.36 -8.54 -4.99
CA GLN A 125 -3.13 -9.29 -4.77
C GLN A 125 -2.15 -8.90 -5.86
N THR A 126 -1.19 -8.06 -5.51
CA THR A 126 -0.19 -7.59 -6.46
C THR A 126 1.13 -7.31 -5.76
N TYR A 127 2.19 -7.29 -6.53
CA TYR A 127 3.48 -6.79 -6.09
C TYR A 127 3.67 -5.39 -6.64
N LEU A 128 3.91 -4.43 -5.76
CA LEU A 128 4.29 -3.08 -6.13
C LEU A 128 5.81 -3.03 -6.23
N GLN A 129 6.31 -2.88 -7.44
CA GLN A 129 7.75 -2.78 -7.67
C GLN A 129 8.08 -1.35 -8.11
N PRO A 130 8.80 -0.58 -7.29
CA PRO A 130 9.27 0.71 -7.71
C PRO A 130 10.30 0.54 -8.84
N PRO A 131 10.20 1.31 -9.92
CA PRO A 131 11.20 1.25 -10.97
C PRO A 131 12.56 1.72 -10.44
N VAL A 132 13.60 0.96 -10.73
CA VAL A 132 15.00 1.32 -10.45
C VAL A 132 15.59 1.88 -11.72
N VAL A 133 16.13 3.08 -11.64
CA VAL A 133 16.83 3.72 -12.75
C VAL A 133 18.33 3.52 -12.56
N ALA A 134 18.86 2.46 -13.16
CA ALA A 134 20.27 2.15 -13.10
C ALA A 134 20.76 1.81 -14.51
N ASP A 135 21.81 2.48 -14.95
CA ASP A 135 22.47 2.16 -16.21
C ASP A 135 23.58 1.14 -15.95
N ARG A 136 23.64 0.11 -16.80
CA ARG A 136 24.66 -0.93 -16.74
C ARG A 136 26.09 -0.35 -16.80
N SER A 137 26.29 0.73 -17.51
CA SER A 137 27.60 1.38 -17.69
C SER A 137 28.22 1.91 -16.38
N TYR A 138 27.42 2.13 -15.34
CA TYR A 138 27.91 2.55 -14.02
C TYR A 138 28.57 1.43 -13.22
N PHE A 139 28.40 0.19 -13.62
CA PHE A 139 28.86 -0.96 -12.88
C PHE A 139 30.03 -1.64 -13.59
N PRO A 140 31.06 -2.08 -12.87
CA PRO A 140 32.25 -2.69 -13.45
C PRO A 140 31.96 -4.03 -14.11
N ASN A 141 30.90 -4.74 -13.68
CA ASN A 141 30.52 -6.04 -14.22
C ASN A 141 29.02 -6.33 -14.01
N ASP A 142 28.51 -7.38 -14.69
CA ASP A 142 27.08 -7.77 -14.61
C ASP A 142 26.66 -8.26 -13.23
N VAL A 143 27.58 -8.84 -12.47
CA VAL A 143 27.28 -9.35 -11.13
C VAL A 143 26.92 -8.21 -10.19
N THR A 144 27.73 -7.16 -10.15
CA THR A 144 27.49 -5.96 -9.32
C THR A 144 26.24 -5.23 -9.77
N TYR A 145 25.98 -5.13 -11.07
CA TYR A 145 24.76 -4.56 -11.60
C TYR A 145 23.53 -5.34 -11.14
N ASN A 146 23.50 -6.65 -11.34
CA ASN A 146 22.37 -7.49 -10.97
C ASN A 146 22.13 -7.51 -9.45
N GLN A 147 23.19 -7.50 -8.64
CA GLN A 147 23.08 -7.39 -7.19
C GLN A 147 22.45 -6.05 -6.76
N ALA A 148 22.89 -4.96 -7.36
CA ALA A 148 22.33 -3.64 -7.06
C ALA A 148 20.85 -3.54 -7.46
N VAL A 149 20.49 -3.99 -8.65
CA VAL A 149 19.10 -3.99 -9.13
C VAL A 149 18.23 -4.89 -8.23
N ALA A 150 18.71 -6.06 -7.84
CA ALA A 150 17.98 -6.96 -6.93
C ALA A 150 17.77 -6.33 -5.54
N GLN A 151 18.75 -5.61 -5.03
CA GLN A 151 18.66 -4.96 -3.72
C GLN A 151 17.69 -3.78 -3.72
N PHE A 152 17.69 -2.94 -4.77
CA PHE A 152 16.85 -1.73 -4.84
C PHE A 152 15.53 -1.94 -5.57
N GLY A 153 15.43 -2.99 -6.39
CA GLY A 153 14.21 -3.37 -7.11
C GLY A 153 13.32 -4.33 -6.34
N GLN A 154 13.40 -4.39 -5.01
CA GLN A 154 12.55 -5.30 -4.22
C GLN A 154 11.08 -4.95 -4.38
N SER A 155 10.30 -5.96 -4.75
CA SER A 155 8.86 -5.83 -4.83
C SER A 155 8.24 -5.81 -3.44
N TYR A 156 7.33 -4.87 -3.21
CA TYR A 156 6.53 -4.78 -2.00
C TYR A 156 5.24 -5.58 -2.19
N PRO A 157 4.96 -6.62 -1.38
CA PRO A 157 3.72 -7.39 -1.49
C PRO A 157 2.54 -6.55 -0.97
N TYR A 158 1.52 -6.41 -1.81
CA TYR A 158 0.26 -5.79 -1.47
C TYR A 158 -0.85 -6.84 -1.57
N PHE A 159 -1.13 -7.50 -0.44
CA PHE A 159 -2.09 -8.60 -0.37
C PHE A 159 -3.22 -8.27 0.60
N GLU A 160 -4.44 -8.30 0.10
CA GLU A 160 -5.63 -8.18 0.92
C GLU A 160 -6.17 -9.55 1.31
N ARG A 161 -6.83 -9.63 2.46
CA ARG A 161 -7.45 -10.87 2.94
C ARG A 161 -8.88 -10.98 2.43
N HIS A 162 -9.27 -12.18 1.98
CA HIS A 162 -10.65 -12.48 1.63
C HIS A 162 -11.59 -12.43 2.82
N SER A 163 -11.15 -12.92 3.97
CA SER A 163 -12.02 -13.06 5.13
C SER A 163 -11.40 -12.41 6.36
N THR A 164 -12.24 -11.75 7.13
CA THR A 164 -11.87 -11.11 8.40
C THR A 164 -12.91 -11.42 9.44
N PHE A 165 -12.45 -11.89 10.59
CA PHE A 165 -13.28 -12.12 11.76
C PHE A 165 -12.80 -11.20 12.88
N ARG A 166 -13.73 -10.49 13.53
CA ARG A 166 -13.43 -9.61 14.66
C ARG A 166 -14.52 -9.68 15.71
N PHE A 167 -14.13 -9.43 16.95
CA PHE A 167 -15.05 -9.15 18.03
C PHE A 167 -14.71 -7.80 18.66
N THR A 168 -15.72 -7.10 19.14
CA THR A 168 -15.56 -5.84 19.87
C THR A 168 -16.51 -5.81 21.06
N ILE A 169 -16.05 -5.22 22.15
CA ILE A 169 -16.87 -4.89 23.31
C ILE A 169 -16.81 -3.37 23.43
N GLY A 170 -17.93 -2.70 23.21
CA GLY A 170 -18.02 -1.25 23.27
C GLY A 170 -18.85 -0.81 24.48
N ARG A 171 -18.47 0.30 25.12
CA ARG A 171 -19.38 1.03 26.01
C ARG A 171 -20.12 2.05 25.16
N THR A 172 -21.45 2.04 25.24
CA THR A 172 -22.24 3.17 24.73
C THR A 172 -22.22 4.21 25.83
N PHE A 173 -21.53 5.32 25.57
CA PHE A 173 -21.59 6.50 26.44
C PHE A 173 -22.84 7.30 26.07
#